data_4bd0403fd08ef304b60d14f4c95e9e1c
#
_entry.id   4bd0403fd08ef304b60d14f4c95e9e1c
#
_cell.length_a   1.000
_cell.length_b   1.000
_cell.length_c   1.000
_cell.angle_alpha   90.00
_cell.angle_beta   90.00
_cell.angle_gamma   90.00
#
_symmetry.space_group_name_H-M   'P 1'
#
loop_
_entity.id
_entity.type
_entity.pdbx_description
1 polymer ?
#
loop_
_entity_poly.entity_id
_entity_poly.type
_entity_poly.pdbx_seq_one_letter_code
_entity_poly.pdbx_strand_id
1 'polypeptide(L)'
;MILSSKMREAALKFGDDVKAAREGLGLTQMGLAKILHTYSSNVASAERKGLTPQSKLFFELCDELGLEPEDYGFQADLVYLAKIAEWRKKTHYER
;
A
#
# COMPACT_ATOMS: atom_id res chain seq x y z
N MET A 1 16.75 -0.75 -9.02
CA MET A 1 15.89 -0.85 -10.21
C MET A 1 15.07 0.43 -10.37
N ILE A 2 15.02 0.94 -11.59
CA ILE A 2 14.27 2.16 -11.89
C ILE A 2 12.83 1.79 -12.22
N LEU A 3 11.88 2.39 -11.49
CA LEU A 3 10.47 2.18 -11.77
C LEU A 3 10.08 2.89 -13.06
N SER A 4 9.18 2.28 -13.84
CA SER A 4 8.59 2.95 -14.99
C SER A 4 7.78 4.16 -14.52
N SER A 5 7.51 5.11 -15.42
CA SER A 5 6.71 6.28 -15.10
C SER A 5 5.33 5.90 -14.56
N LYS A 6 4.70 4.88 -15.17
CA LYS A 6 3.39 4.41 -14.73
C LYS A 6 3.43 3.83 -13.32
N MET A 7 4.47 3.06 -13.01
CA MET A 7 4.62 2.48 -11.67
C MET A 7 4.89 3.55 -10.63
N ARG A 8 5.67 4.56 -11.00
CA ARG A 8 5.93 5.69 -10.10
C ARG A 8 4.65 6.47 -9.81
N GLU A 9 3.86 6.73 -10.84
CA GLU A 9 2.57 7.41 -10.68
C GLU A 9 1.64 6.60 -9.78
N ALA A 10 1.59 5.29 -9.99
CA ALA A 10 0.76 4.41 -9.18
C ALA A 10 1.22 4.41 -7.73
N ALA A 11 2.53 4.37 -7.49
CA ALA A 11 3.08 4.41 -6.14
C ALA A 11 2.75 5.73 -5.44
N LEU A 12 2.86 6.85 -6.15
CA LEU A 12 2.55 8.16 -5.59
C LEU A 12 1.05 8.28 -5.27
N LYS A 13 0.21 7.77 -6.17
CA LYS A 13 -1.23 7.76 -5.93
C LYS A 13 -1.56 6.93 -4.68
N PHE A 14 -0.90 5.78 -4.55
CA PHE A 14 -1.07 4.94 -3.36
C PHE A 14 -0.71 5.72 -2.09
N GLY A 15 0.41 6.43 -2.10
CA GLY A 15 0.83 7.25 -0.96
C GLY A 15 -0.20 8.32 -0.60
N ASP A 16 -0.76 8.99 -1.60
CA ASP A 16 -1.80 9.99 -1.38
C ASP A 16 -3.06 9.37 -0.78
N ASP A 17 -3.45 8.19 -1.28
CA ASP A 17 -4.64 7.50 -0.80
C ASP A 17 -4.44 6.97 0.63
N VAL A 18 -3.22 6.53 0.97
CA VAL A 18 -2.89 6.13 2.34
C VAL A 18 -3.10 7.30 3.29
N LYS A 19 -2.58 8.46 2.93
CA LYS A 19 -2.73 9.64 3.75
C LYS A 19 -4.19 10.03 3.93
N ALA A 20 -4.94 10.06 2.83
CA ALA A 20 -6.36 10.42 2.86
C ALA A 20 -7.17 9.43 3.71
N ALA A 21 -6.92 8.13 3.54
CA ALA A 21 -7.63 7.11 4.30
C ALA A 21 -7.28 7.18 5.79
N ARG A 22 -6.00 7.37 6.09
CA ARG A 22 -5.53 7.52 7.48
C ARG A 22 -6.21 8.70 8.16
N GLU A 23 -6.21 9.83 7.49
CA GLU A 23 -6.81 11.05 8.03
C GLU A 23 -8.31 10.90 8.18
N GLY A 24 -8.96 10.22 7.24
CA GLY A 24 -10.37 9.93 7.31
C GLY A 24 -10.76 9.07 8.50
N LEU A 25 -9.82 8.25 8.98
CA LEU A 25 -10.02 7.42 10.19
C LEU A 25 -9.59 8.14 11.47
N GLY A 26 -9.12 9.37 11.37
CA GLY A 26 -8.66 10.13 12.52
C GLY A 26 -7.34 9.66 13.10
N LEU A 27 -6.53 8.94 12.32
CA LEU A 27 -5.26 8.40 12.79
C LEU A 27 -4.09 9.33 12.44
N THR A 28 -3.14 9.42 13.38
CA THR A 28 -1.83 10.03 13.09
C THR A 28 -0.95 9.00 12.40
N GLN A 29 0.16 9.46 11.82
CA GLN A 29 1.15 8.53 11.25
C GLN A 29 1.66 7.57 12.32
N MET A 30 1.91 8.07 13.53
CA MET A 30 2.35 7.23 14.63
C MET A 30 1.26 6.23 15.04
N GLY A 31 0.01 6.66 15.08
CA GLY A 31 -1.11 5.79 15.43
C GLY A 31 -1.25 4.63 14.44
N LEU A 32 -1.18 4.93 13.15
CA LEU A 32 -1.23 3.88 12.13
C LEU A 32 -0.01 2.96 12.22
N ALA A 33 1.17 3.52 12.46
CA ALA A 33 2.38 2.73 12.59
C ALA A 33 2.28 1.73 13.75
N LYS A 34 1.70 2.13 14.87
CA LYS A 34 1.50 1.24 16.01
C LYS A 34 0.60 0.07 15.66
N ILE A 35 -0.49 0.34 14.94
CA ILE A 35 -1.42 -0.71 14.49
C ILE A 35 -0.69 -1.73 13.63
N LEU A 36 0.19 -1.25 12.76
CA LEU A 36 0.91 -2.10 11.80
C LEU A 36 2.22 -2.67 12.34
N HIS A 37 2.56 -2.36 13.60
CA HIS A 37 3.83 -2.79 14.22
C HIS A 37 5.05 -2.34 13.40
N THR A 38 5.02 -1.08 12.96
CA THR A 38 6.11 -0.48 12.22
C THR A 38 6.44 0.90 12.81
N TYR A 39 7.35 1.64 12.18
CA TYR A 39 7.74 2.96 12.64
C TYR A 39 6.96 4.05 11.91
N SER A 40 6.69 5.16 12.60
CA SER A 40 6.00 6.30 11.98
C SER A 40 6.76 6.83 10.75
N SER A 41 8.09 6.73 10.76
CA SER A 41 8.91 7.13 9.62
C SER A 41 8.61 6.29 8.37
N ASN A 42 8.25 5.01 8.56
CA ASN A 42 7.87 4.14 7.44
C ASN A 42 6.52 4.55 6.85
N VAL A 43 5.57 4.93 7.71
CA VAL A 43 4.28 5.44 7.25
C VAL A 43 4.47 6.77 6.53
N ALA A 44 5.26 7.67 7.10
CA ALA A 44 5.55 8.97 6.49
C ALA A 44 6.20 8.81 5.12
N SER A 45 7.15 7.88 5.00
CA SER A 45 7.83 7.61 3.75
C SER A 45 6.85 7.04 2.71
N ALA A 46 5.98 6.13 3.14
CA ALA A 46 4.96 5.56 2.25
C ALA A 46 4.03 6.63 1.70
N GLU A 47 3.64 7.59 2.53
CA GLU A 47 2.78 8.68 2.09
C GLU A 47 3.49 9.63 1.13
N ARG A 48 4.77 9.87 1.36
CA ARG A 48 5.54 10.83 0.56
C ARG A 48 6.03 10.24 -0.77
N LYS A 49 6.56 9.02 -0.72
CA LYS A 49 7.19 8.38 -1.88
C LYS A 49 6.31 7.31 -2.53
N GLY A 50 5.29 6.87 -1.82
CA GLY A 50 4.47 5.74 -2.25
C GLY A 50 5.17 4.41 -2.00
N LEU A 51 4.46 3.35 -2.33
CA LEU A 51 4.96 1.97 -2.24
C LEU A 51 4.43 1.18 -3.43
N THR A 52 5.10 0.08 -3.71
CA THR A 52 4.68 -0.88 -4.73
C THR A 52 4.40 -2.22 -4.06
N PRO A 53 3.74 -3.17 -4.78
CA PRO A 53 3.49 -4.50 -4.21
C PRO A 53 4.72 -5.35 -3.93
N GLN A 54 5.92 -4.82 -4.09
CA GLN A 54 7.14 -5.48 -3.60
C GLN A 54 7.29 -5.37 -2.10
N SER A 55 6.65 -4.38 -1.50
CA SER A 55 6.78 -4.09 -0.08
C SER A 55 5.69 -4.79 0.71
N LYS A 56 6.09 -5.46 1.81
CA LYS A 56 5.12 -6.04 2.74
C LYS A 56 4.21 -4.95 3.31
N LEU A 57 4.75 -3.77 3.58
CA LEU A 57 3.98 -2.66 4.12
C LEU A 57 2.87 -2.20 3.17
N PHE A 58 3.08 -2.31 1.86
CA PHE A 58 2.05 -2.01 0.87
C PHE A 58 0.77 -2.80 1.17
N PHE A 59 0.92 -4.11 1.36
CA PHE A 59 -0.24 -4.98 1.60
C PHE A 59 -0.83 -4.77 2.99
N GLU A 60 0.01 -4.50 3.97
CA GLU A 60 -0.48 -4.21 5.33
C GLU A 60 -1.32 -2.93 5.35
N LEU A 61 -0.89 -1.92 4.61
CA LEU A 61 -1.66 -0.68 4.48
C LEU A 61 -2.97 -0.91 3.72
N CYS A 62 -2.94 -1.71 2.67
CA CYS A 62 -4.17 -2.07 1.94
C CYS A 62 -5.19 -2.72 2.86
N ASP A 63 -4.74 -3.70 3.66
CA ASP A 63 -5.62 -4.40 4.59
C ASP A 63 -6.21 -3.45 5.64
N GLU A 64 -5.36 -2.66 6.25
CA GLU A 64 -5.78 -1.81 7.37
C GLU A 64 -6.69 -0.67 6.91
N LEU A 65 -6.41 -0.09 5.74
CA LEU A 65 -7.10 1.09 5.26
C LEU A 65 -8.19 0.79 4.23
N GLY A 66 -8.37 -0.47 3.87
CA GLY A 66 -9.39 -0.87 2.90
C GLY A 66 -9.07 -0.44 1.47
N LEU A 67 -7.79 -0.38 1.13
CA LEU A 67 -7.36 -0.03 -0.22
C LEU A 67 -7.19 -1.29 -1.06
N GLU A 68 -7.54 -1.19 -2.35
CA GLU A 68 -7.44 -2.31 -3.27
C GLU A 68 -6.18 -2.19 -4.12
N PRO A 69 -5.25 -3.16 -4.05
CA PRO A 69 -4.02 -3.10 -4.83
C PRO A 69 -4.24 -2.92 -6.32
N GLU A 70 -5.33 -3.48 -6.85
CA GLU A 70 -5.63 -3.40 -8.28
C GLU A 70 -5.96 -1.99 -8.76
N ASP A 71 -6.28 -1.08 -7.85
CA ASP A 71 -6.66 0.29 -8.21
C ASP A 71 -5.47 1.14 -8.65
N TYR A 72 -4.25 0.61 -8.53
CA TYR A 72 -3.03 1.40 -8.74
C TYR A 72 -2.28 1.05 -10.02
N GLY A 73 -2.89 0.26 -10.90
CA GLY A 73 -2.31 -0.02 -12.21
C GLY A 73 -1.14 -0.98 -12.21
N PHE A 74 -0.88 -1.65 -11.10
CA PHE A 74 0.21 -2.62 -11.02
C PHE A 74 -0.06 -3.90 -11.82
N GLN A 75 -1.29 -4.11 -12.23
CA GLN A 75 -1.67 -5.28 -12.99
C GLN A 75 -1.02 -5.33 -14.39
N ALA A 76 -0.35 -4.26 -14.79
CA ALA A 76 0.44 -4.28 -16.02
C ALA A 76 1.73 -5.08 -15.85
N ASP A 77 2.14 -5.38 -14.61
CA ASP A 77 3.36 -6.12 -14.32
C ASP A 77 3.01 -7.49 -13.75
N LEU A 78 3.44 -8.55 -14.45
CA LEU A 78 3.08 -9.92 -14.08
C LEU A 78 3.60 -10.32 -12.69
N VAL A 79 4.76 -9.80 -12.30
CA VAL A 79 5.34 -10.10 -10.97
C VAL A 79 4.44 -9.53 -9.88
N TYR A 80 4.02 -8.30 -10.04
CA TYR A 80 3.17 -7.64 -9.05
C TYR A 80 1.77 -8.23 -9.06
N LEU A 81 1.27 -8.60 -10.23
CA LEU A 81 -0.03 -9.24 -10.34
C LEU A 81 -0.05 -10.55 -9.57
N ALA A 82 1.02 -11.35 -9.68
CA ALA A 82 1.13 -12.60 -8.94
C ALA A 82 1.14 -12.36 -7.43
N LYS A 83 1.85 -11.34 -6.96
CA LYS A 83 1.89 -10.99 -5.55
C LYS A 83 0.53 -10.53 -5.03
N ILE A 84 -0.18 -9.76 -5.82
CA ILE A 84 -1.53 -9.31 -5.47
C ILE A 84 -2.47 -10.51 -5.35
N ALA A 85 -2.39 -11.42 -6.29
CA ALA A 85 -3.22 -12.63 -6.26
C ALA A 85 -2.92 -13.48 -5.02
N GLU A 86 -1.64 -13.61 -4.66
CA GLU A 86 -1.23 -14.37 -3.47
C GLU A 86 -1.75 -13.71 -2.19
N TRP A 87 -1.62 -12.37 -2.09
CA TRP A 87 -2.12 -11.63 -0.95
C TRP A 87 -3.63 -11.80 -0.80
N ARG A 88 -4.36 -11.69 -1.90
CA ARG A 88 -5.81 -11.81 -1.89
C ARG A 88 -6.24 -13.20 -1.41
N LYS A 89 -5.53 -14.24 -1.83
CA LYS A 89 -5.78 -15.59 -1.35
C LYS A 89 -5.61 -15.73 0.16
N LYS A 90 -4.54 -15.14 0.69
CA LYS A 90 -4.20 -15.27 2.12
C LYS A 90 -5.12 -14.49 3.02
N THR A 91 -5.51 -13.29 2.62
CA THR A 91 -6.21 -12.38 3.52
C THR A 91 -7.69 -12.28 3.27
N HIS A 92 -8.14 -12.56 2.05
CA HIS A 92 -9.54 -12.35 1.67
C HIS A 92 -10.30 -13.63 1.39
N TYR A 93 -9.59 -14.71 1.10
CA TYR A 93 -10.24 -15.98 0.76
C TYR A 93 -11.03 -16.55 1.93
N GLU A 94 -10.55 -16.40 3.13
CA GLU A 94 -11.17 -16.96 4.33
C GLU A 94 -12.26 -16.08 4.91
N ARG A 95 -12.49 -14.94 4.33
CA ARG A 95 -13.55 -14.07 4.74
C ARG A 95 -14.82 -14.35 3.95
#